data_d9a34ef06afd074dc696001404ab135b
#
_entry.id   d9a34ef06afd074dc696001404ab135b
#
_cell.length_a   1.000
_cell.length_b   1.000
_cell.length_c   1.000
_cell.angle_alpha   90.00
_cell.angle_beta   90.00
_cell.angle_gamma   90.00
#
_symmetry.space_group_name_H-M   'P 1'
#
loop_
_entity.id
_entity.type
_entity.pdbx_description
1 polymer ?
#
loop_
_entity_poly.entity_id
_entity_poly.type
_entity_poly.pdbx_seq_one_letter_code
_entity_poly.pdbx_strand_id
1 'polypeptide(L)'
;MKILVVDDEKLLVKGIKFNLENEGYSVDACYNGEDAVTMARGGGYDLIILDLMMPGKDGLQAAQEIRGFSAVPIIMLTARSERSDKLMGFESGADDYVTKPFDILELKARVRALLRRASLSAPAAGGGSAGVLQRGHIAVDEERRAAYRAGESVELTMKEFDLILFLMKNPGKVYSREVLLDLVWGYEYQGDTRTVDVHIRRLREKLELDPANPEYIITNWGVGYYFNEK
;
A
#
# COMPACT_ATOMS: atom_id res chain seq x y z
N MET A 1 11.47 -10.33 -10.76
CA MET A 1 10.59 -9.95 -9.65
C MET A 1 9.78 -11.15 -9.24
N LYS A 2 9.55 -11.31 -7.93
CA LYS A 2 8.92 -12.49 -7.34
C LYS A 2 7.57 -12.12 -6.71
N ILE A 3 6.51 -12.83 -7.08
CA ILE A 3 5.13 -12.55 -6.65
C ILE A 3 4.60 -13.73 -5.85
N LEU A 4 3.93 -13.47 -4.74
CA LEU A 4 3.16 -14.48 -4.00
C LEU A 4 1.68 -14.36 -4.36
N VAL A 5 1.06 -15.45 -4.77
CA VAL A 5 -0.39 -15.54 -5.05
C VAL A 5 -1.05 -16.42 -4.01
N VAL A 6 -2.06 -15.89 -3.33
CA VAL A 6 -2.76 -16.54 -2.22
C VAL A 6 -4.25 -16.52 -2.45
N ASP A 7 -4.85 -17.69 -2.60
CA ASP A 7 -6.29 -17.86 -2.78
C ASP A 7 -6.62 -19.35 -2.55
N ASP A 8 -7.72 -19.67 -1.87
CA ASP A 8 -8.10 -21.06 -1.61
C ASP A 8 -8.63 -21.77 -2.87
N GLU A 9 -9.01 -21.01 -3.91
CA GLU A 9 -9.44 -21.53 -5.21
C GLU A 9 -8.24 -21.89 -6.10
N LYS A 10 -7.81 -23.15 -6.02
CA LYS A 10 -6.62 -23.67 -6.72
C LYS A 10 -6.61 -23.43 -8.24
N LEU A 11 -7.78 -23.43 -8.88
CA LEU A 11 -7.89 -23.19 -10.33
C LEU A 11 -7.62 -21.72 -10.66
N LEU A 12 -8.14 -20.80 -9.85
CA LEU A 12 -7.88 -19.38 -10.00
C LEU A 12 -6.38 -19.08 -9.79
N VAL A 13 -5.78 -19.63 -8.73
CA VAL A 13 -4.33 -19.50 -8.47
C VAL A 13 -3.51 -19.98 -9.67
N LYS A 14 -3.84 -21.16 -10.25
CA LYS A 14 -3.16 -21.67 -11.45
C LYS A 14 -3.29 -20.72 -12.63
N GLY A 15 -4.47 -20.16 -12.85
CA GLY A 15 -4.72 -19.20 -13.93
C GLY A 15 -3.92 -17.91 -13.75
N ILE A 16 -3.93 -17.32 -12.56
CA ILE A 16 -3.14 -16.11 -12.23
C ILE A 16 -1.65 -16.41 -12.39
N LYS A 17 -1.15 -17.49 -11.79
CA LYS A 17 0.25 -17.91 -11.85
C LYS A 17 0.71 -18.06 -13.31
N PHE A 18 0.01 -18.83 -14.12
CA PHE A 18 0.34 -19.03 -15.54
C PHE A 18 0.46 -17.70 -16.30
N ASN A 19 -0.49 -16.78 -16.08
CA ASN A 19 -0.48 -15.49 -16.77
C ASN A 19 0.68 -14.58 -16.32
N LEU A 20 1.03 -14.59 -15.03
CA LEU A 20 2.13 -13.78 -14.52
C LEU A 20 3.50 -14.37 -14.88
N GLU A 21 3.63 -15.70 -14.89
CA GLU A 21 4.86 -16.38 -15.35
C GLU A 21 5.13 -16.11 -16.84
N ASN A 22 4.09 -16.05 -17.67
CA ASN A 22 4.21 -15.65 -19.08
C ASN A 22 4.68 -14.19 -19.27
N GLU A 23 4.54 -13.34 -18.24
CA GLU A 23 5.09 -11.97 -18.23
C GLU A 23 6.53 -11.92 -17.66
N GLY A 24 7.11 -13.07 -17.34
CA GLY A 24 8.49 -13.18 -16.83
C GLY A 24 8.64 -12.98 -15.32
N TYR A 25 7.56 -13.03 -14.55
CA TYR A 25 7.62 -13.02 -13.09
C TYR A 25 7.91 -14.42 -12.54
N SER A 26 8.62 -14.51 -11.42
CA SER A 26 8.67 -15.73 -10.61
C SER A 26 7.46 -15.75 -9.68
N VAL A 27 6.66 -16.82 -9.67
CA VAL A 27 5.40 -16.85 -8.92
C VAL A 27 5.35 -18.05 -7.99
N ASP A 28 5.30 -17.77 -6.68
CA ASP A 28 4.95 -18.76 -5.66
C ASP A 28 3.45 -18.68 -5.36
N ALA A 29 2.90 -19.77 -4.85
CA ALA A 29 1.49 -19.88 -4.53
C ALA A 29 1.27 -20.58 -3.20
N CYS A 30 0.30 -20.10 -2.41
CA CYS A 30 -0.27 -20.81 -1.28
C CYS A 30 -1.79 -20.62 -1.24
N TYR A 31 -2.46 -21.34 -0.32
CA TYR A 31 -3.90 -21.52 -0.40
C TYR A 31 -4.64 -21.18 0.91
N ASN A 32 -3.96 -20.53 1.84
CA ASN A 32 -4.51 -20.07 3.12
C ASN A 32 -3.68 -18.92 3.70
N GLY A 33 -4.25 -18.22 4.69
CA GLY A 33 -3.61 -17.04 5.28
C GLY A 33 -2.40 -17.35 6.16
N GLU A 34 -2.36 -18.51 6.83
CA GLU A 34 -1.22 -18.91 7.65
C GLU A 34 0.04 -19.12 6.83
N ASP A 35 -0.08 -19.87 5.72
CA ASP A 35 1.02 -20.08 4.79
C ASP A 35 1.45 -18.77 4.13
N ALA A 36 0.49 -17.89 3.80
CA ALA A 36 0.80 -16.57 3.24
C ALA A 36 1.70 -15.75 4.17
N VAL A 37 1.36 -15.66 5.45
CA VAL A 37 2.17 -14.95 6.45
C VAL A 37 3.55 -15.60 6.61
N THR A 38 3.59 -16.93 6.70
CA THR A 38 4.85 -17.69 6.84
C THR A 38 5.78 -17.46 5.65
N MET A 39 5.25 -17.55 4.42
CA MET A 39 6.00 -17.33 3.20
C MET A 39 6.46 -15.87 3.07
N ALA A 40 5.59 -14.90 3.38
CA ALA A 40 5.93 -13.49 3.39
C ALA A 40 7.04 -13.16 4.40
N ARG A 41 7.04 -13.80 5.58
CA ARG A 41 8.08 -13.65 6.60
C ARG A 41 9.43 -14.22 6.14
N GLY A 42 9.43 -15.25 5.30
CA GLY A 42 10.63 -15.77 4.64
C GLY A 42 11.27 -14.77 3.68
N GLY A 43 10.53 -13.72 3.29
CA GLY A 43 11.00 -12.59 2.49
C GLY A 43 11.16 -12.86 1.00
N GLY A 44 11.62 -11.85 0.29
CA GLY A 44 11.98 -11.93 -1.13
C GLY A 44 10.82 -11.79 -2.11
N TYR A 45 9.63 -11.40 -1.67
CA TYR A 45 8.52 -11.05 -2.55
C TYR A 45 8.50 -9.56 -2.85
N ASP A 46 8.30 -9.23 -4.13
CA ASP A 46 8.16 -7.87 -4.61
C ASP A 46 6.68 -7.41 -4.61
N LEU A 47 5.74 -8.37 -4.56
CA LEU A 47 4.30 -8.12 -4.51
C LEU A 47 3.57 -9.36 -3.98
N ILE A 48 2.46 -9.16 -3.27
CA ILE A 48 1.54 -10.21 -2.82
C ILE A 48 0.16 -9.94 -3.43
N ILE A 49 -0.45 -10.97 -4.02
CA ILE A 49 -1.85 -10.98 -4.42
C ILE A 49 -2.56 -11.90 -3.42
N LEU A 50 -3.55 -11.38 -2.71
CA LEU A 50 -4.13 -12.02 -1.53
C LEU A 50 -5.65 -12.00 -1.60
N ASP A 51 -6.27 -13.17 -1.60
CA ASP A 51 -7.74 -13.25 -1.48
C ASP A 51 -8.20 -12.81 -0.10
N LEU A 52 -9.27 -12.05 -0.06
CA LEU A 52 -9.88 -11.58 1.17
C LEU A 52 -10.57 -12.72 1.93
N MET A 53 -11.30 -13.57 1.20
CA MET A 53 -12.22 -14.55 1.75
C MET A 53 -11.61 -15.96 1.71
N MET A 54 -10.81 -16.29 2.72
CA MET A 54 -10.23 -17.63 2.86
C MET A 54 -10.67 -18.29 4.18
N PRO A 55 -10.80 -19.63 4.21
CA PRO A 55 -11.11 -20.34 5.46
C PRO A 55 -9.93 -20.26 6.45
N GLY A 56 -10.26 -20.20 7.75
CA GLY A 56 -9.28 -20.06 8.82
C GLY A 56 -8.82 -18.62 8.98
N LYS A 57 -7.54 -18.33 8.75
CA LYS A 57 -7.02 -16.95 8.70
C LYS A 57 -7.41 -16.33 7.38
N ASP A 58 -8.30 -15.34 7.43
CA ASP A 58 -8.72 -14.59 6.25
C ASP A 58 -7.62 -13.66 5.70
N GLY A 59 -7.86 -13.10 4.50
CA GLY A 59 -6.87 -12.23 3.86
C GLY A 59 -6.65 -10.92 4.61
N LEU A 60 -7.65 -10.42 5.34
CA LEU A 60 -7.53 -9.20 6.15
C LEU A 60 -6.52 -9.41 7.30
N GLN A 61 -6.73 -10.49 8.05
CA GLN A 61 -5.86 -10.88 9.16
C GLN A 61 -4.44 -11.16 8.68
N ALA A 62 -4.30 -11.87 7.55
CA ALA A 62 -3.01 -12.15 6.95
C ALA A 62 -2.29 -10.86 6.53
N ALA A 63 -2.98 -9.93 5.86
CA ALA A 63 -2.41 -8.65 5.45
C ALA A 63 -1.99 -7.79 6.65
N GLN A 64 -2.81 -7.70 7.70
CA GLN A 64 -2.45 -6.97 8.93
C GLN A 64 -1.20 -7.55 9.59
N GLU A 65 -1.08 -8.86 9.66
CA GLU A 65 0.09 -9.53 10.22
C GLU A 65 1.35 -9.30 9.36
N ILE A 66 1.22 -9.38 8.02
CA ILE A 66 2.30 -9.08 7.08
C ILE A 66 2.76 -7.63 7.24
N ARG A 67 1.84 -6.68 7.40
CA ARG A 67 2.16 -5.26 7.63
C ARG A 67 2.91 -5.00 8.93
N GLY A 68 2.83 -5.89 9.89
CA GLY A 68 3.63 -5.82 11.12
C GLY A 68 5.13 -6.01 10.91
N PHE A 69 5.57 -6.56 9.77
CA PHE A 69 6.98 -6.83 9.48
C PHE A 69 7.41 -6.54 8.04
N SER A 70 6.51 -6.16 7.13
CA SER A 70 6.84 -5.91 5.72
C SER A 70 5.98 -4.82 5.09
N ALA A 71 6.61 -3.97 4.30
CA ALA A 71 5.96 -2.96 3.45
C ALA A 71 5.72 -3.46 2.01
N VAL A 72 5.87 -4.76 1.73
CA VAL A 72 5.66 -5.34 0.40
C VAL A 72 4.28 -4.96 -0.14
N PRO A 73 4.15 -4.51 -1.41
CA PRO A 73 2.86 -4.19 -1.99
C PRO A 73 1.88 -5.37 -1.94
N ILE A 74 0.63 -5.09 -1.53
CA ILE A 74 -0.45 -6.10 -1.47
C ILE A 74 -1.62 -5.66 -2.35
N ILE A 75 -2.01 -6.51 -3.31
CA ILE A 75 -3.28 -6.43 -4.02
C ILE A 75 -4.26 -7.39 -3.36
N MET A 76 -5.37 -6.88 -2.85
CA MET A 76 -6.44 -7.72 -2.33
C MET A 76 -7.41 -8.13 -3.45
N LEU A 77 -7.74 -9.42 -3.52
CA LEU A 77 -8.85 -9.91 -4.31
C LEU A 77 -10.10 -9.95 -3.43
N THR A 78 -11.21 -9.39 -3.88
CA THR A 78 -12.45 -9.30 -3.08
C THR A 78 -13.68 -9.68 -3.90
N ALA A 79 -14.68 -10.31 -3.27
CA ALA A 79 -15.97 -10.56 -3.92
C ALA A 79 -16.76 -9.24 -4.08
N ARG A 80 -17.59 -9.15 -5.10
CA ARG A 80 -18.38 -7.95 -5.46
C ARG A 80 -19.51 -7.62 -4.48
N SER A 81 -19.72 -8.40 -3.44
CA SER A 81 -20.85 -8.26 -2.54
C SER A 81 -20.49 -7.58 -1.23
N GLU A 82 -21.26 -6.52 -0.94
CA GLU A 82 -21.52 -5.83 0.30
C GLU A 82 -20.53 -4.74 0.76
N ARG A 83 -21.14 -3.61 1.14
CA ARG A 83 -20.46 -2.42 1.74
C ARG A 83 -19.65 -2.77 2.99
N SER A 84 -19.97 -3.87 3.69
CA SER A 84 -19.28 -4.34 4.88
C SER A 84 -17.88 -4.91 4.59
N ASP A 85 -17.71 -5.67 3.49
CA ASP A 85 -16.42 -6.29 3.14
C ASP A 85 -15.41 -5.23 2.66
N LYS A 86 -15.90 -4.18 1.99
CA LYS A 86 -15.07 -3.03 1.64
C LYS A 86 -14.55 -2.28 2.87
N LEU A 87 -15.36 -2.13 3.92
CA LEU A 87 -14.97 -1.44 5.15
C LEU A 87 -13.88 -2.21 5.93
N MET A 88 -13.95 -3.54 5.98
CA MET A 88 -12.91 -4.35 6.63
C MET A 88 -11.61 -4.41 5.80
N GLY A 89 -11.70 -4.43 4.47
CA GLY A 89 -10.54 -4.45 3.59
C GLY A 89 -9.64 -3.21 3.74
N PHE A 90 -10.17 -2.05 4.10
CA PHE A 90 -9.42 -0.80 4.25
C PHE A 90 -8.50 -0.80 5.47
N GLU A 91 -8.86 -1.47 6.55
CA GLU A 91 -8.01 -1.59 7.74
C GLU A 91 -6.80 -2.53 7.53
N SER A 92 -6.80 -3.35 6.46
CA SER A 92 -5.73 -4.30 6.16
C SER A 92 -4.41 -3.66 5.74
N GLY A 93 -4.47 -2.44 5.18
CA GLY A 93 -3.30 -1.79 4.59
C GLY A 93 -2.90 -2.34 3.24
N ALA A 94 -3.83 -2.87 2.48
CA ALA A 94 -3.62 -3.20 1.08
C ALA A 94 -3.34 -1.94 0.25
N ASP A 95 -2.50 -2.09 -0.77
CA ASP A 95 -2.12 -0.99 -1.67
C ASP A 95 -3.10 -0.86 -2.83
N ASP A 96 -3.78 -1.95 -3.20
CA ASP A 96 -4.80 -1.97 -4.27
C ASP A 96 -5.82 -3.09 -4.05
N TYR A 97 -6.98 -2.99 -4.75
CA TYR A 97 -8.07 -3.95 -4.66
C TYR A 97 -8.56 -4.32 -6.05
N VAL A 98 -8.85 -5.61 -6.25
CA VAL A 98 -9.45 -6.14 -7.48
C VAL A 98 -10.69 -6.95 -7.13
N THR A 99 -11.83 -6.60 -7.70
CA THR A 99 -13.10 -7.29 -7.41
C THR A 99 -13.28 -8.52 -8.29
N LYS A 100 -13.60 -9.66 -7.68
CA LYS A 100 -14.01 -10.90 -8.37
C LYS A 100 -15.46 -10.79 -8.89
N PRO A 101 -15.77 -11.21 -10.12
CA PRO A 101 -14.85 -11.67 -11.16
C PRO A 101 -14.09 -10.50 -11.79
N PHE A 102 -12.82 -10.69 -12.10
CA PHE A 102 -11.95 -9.69 -12.72
C PHE A 102 -11.42 -10.14 -14.08
N ASP A 103 -11.05 -9.17 -14.90
CA ASP A 103 -10.28 -9.42 -16.11
C ASP A 103 -8.80 -9.61 -15.73
N ILE A 104 -8.19 -10.68 -16.24
CA ILE A 104 -6.78 -10.95 -16.02
C ILE A 104 -5.88 -9.84 -16.57
N LEU A 105 -6.30 -9.11 -17.61
CA LEU A 105 -5.57 -7.96 -18.14
C LEU A 105 -5.58 -6.79 -17.14
N GLU A 106 -6.68 -6.58 -16.42
CA GLU A 106 -6.77 -5.59 -15.36
C GLU A 106 -5.79 -5.94 -14.21
N LEU A 107 -5.82 -7.17 -13.70
CA LEU A 107 -4.91 -7.62 -12.65
C LEU A 107 -3.45 -7.45 -13.09
N LYS A 108 -3.08 -7.85 -14.30
CA LYS A 108 -1.73 -7.67 -14.87
C LYS A 108 -1.32 -6.20 -14.95
N ALA A 109 -2.22 -5.31 -15.35
CA ALA A 109 -1.95 -3.87 -15.40
C ALA A 109 -1.66 -3.30 -14.00
N ARG A 110 -2.42 -3.69 -12.98
CA ARG A 110 -2.21 -3.29 -11.58
C ARG A 110 -0.90 -3.83 -11.01
N VAL A 111 -0.59 -5.11 -11.26
CA VAL A 111 0.70 -5.73 -10.90
C VAL A 111 1.86 -4.95 -11.49
N ARG A 112 1.84 -4.66 -12.81
CA ARG A 112 2.89 -3.87 -13.46
C ARG A 112 3.02 -2.47 -12.87
N ALA A 113 1.91 -1.81 -12.58
CA ALA A 113 1.92 -0.46 -12.00
C ALA A 113 2.57 -0.44 -10.63
N LEU A 114 2.23 -1.39 -9.75
CA LEU A 114 2.81 -1.50 -8.42
C LEU A 114 4.30 -1.87 -8.48
N LEU A 115 4.68 -2.89 -9.25
CA LEU A 115 6.08 -3.33 -9.37
C LEU A 115 6.99 -2.26 -9.99
N ARG A 116 6.52 -1.51 -10.98
CA ARG A 116 7.27 -0.38 -11.56
C ARG A 116 7.57 0.69 -10.51
N ARG A 117 6.62 1.02 -9.65
CA ARG A 117 6.83 1.98 -8.55
C ARG A 117 7.83 1.43 -7.53
N ALA A 118 7.76 0.14 -7.20
CA ALA A 118 8.70 -0.52 -6.29
C ALA A 118 10.14 -0.56 -6.84
N SER A 119 10.32 -0.78 -8.15
CA SER A 119 11.65 -0.80 -8.78
C SER A 119 12.34 0.56 -8.84
N LEU A 120 11.57 1.65 -8.86
CA LEU A 120 12.10 3.02 -8.74
C LEU A 120 12.61 3.33 -7.33
N SER A 121 12.28 2.49 -6.35
CA SER A 121 12.69 2.62 -4.95
C SER A 121 14.02 1.91 -4.62
N ALA A 122 14.68 1.24 -5.58
CA ALA A 122 15.99 0.65 -5.37
C ALA A 122 17.04 1.77 -5.22
N PRO A 123 17.92 1.72 -4.19
CA PRO A 123 18.89 2.77 -3.94
C PRO A 123 19.92 2.83 -5.06
N ALA A 124 19.81 3.83 -5.94
CA ALA A 124 20.93 4.23 -6.76
C ALA A 124 21.96 4.90 -5.84
N ALA A 125 23.10 4.24 -5.62
CA ALA A 125 24.24 4.81 -4.91
C ALA A 125 24.79 6.01 -5.72
N GLY A 126 24.60 7.22 -5.21
CA GLY A 126 25.27 8.39 -5.77
C GLY A 126 24.47 9.69 -5.61
N GLY A 127 24.86 10.47 -4.65
CA GLY A 127 25.00 11.92 -4.53
C GLY A 127 23.97 12.86 -5.12
N GLY A 128 23.42 13.72 -4.25
CA GLY A 128 22.81 14.99 -4.62
C GLY A 128 21.49 15.25 -3.89
N SER A 129 21.44 16.26 -3.05
CA SER A 129 20.28 16.66 -2.22
C SER A 129 19.17 17.40 -2.98
N ALA A 130 18.98 17.13 -4.27
CA ALA A 130 18.04 17.88 -5.10
C ALA A 130 16.57 17.42 -5.00
N GLY A 131 16.29 16.26 -4.37
CA GLY A 131 14.94 15.67 -4.29
C GLY A 131 14.41 15.48 -2.86
N VAL A 132 15.11 15.96 -1.83
CA VAL A 132 14.69 15.77 -0.43
C VAL A 132 13.80 16.93 0.03
N LEU A 133 12.56 16.63 0.34
CA LEU A 133 11.63 17.54 1.03
C LEU A 133 11.77 17.32 2.53
N GLN A 134 12.20 18.35 3.27
CA GLN A 134 12.30 18.30 4.72
C GLN A 134 11.38 19.33 5.36
N ARG A 135 10.65 18.91 6.38
CA ARG A 135 9.81 19.74 7.24
C ARG A 135 9.96 19.25 8.68
N GLY A 136 10.62 20.06 9.51
CA GLY A 136 10.96 19.68 10.88
C GLY A 136 11.73 18.36 10.95
N HIS A 137 11.18 17.39 11.68
CA HIS A 137 11.80 16.07 11.84
C HIS A 137 11.39 15.05 10.74
N ILE A 138 10.50 15.43 9.82
CA ILE A 138 10.07 14.57 8.69
C ILE A 138 10.85 14.97 7.44
N ALA A 139 11.49 13.99 6.79
CA ALA A 139 12.11 14.16 5.49
C ALA A 139 11.66 13.07 4.52
N VAL A 140 11.47 13.44 3.26
CA VAL A 140 11.05 12.53 2.18
C VAL A 140 11.96 12.75 0.98
N ASP A 141 12.65 11.71 0.55
CA ASP A 141 13.46 11.69 -0.67
C ASP A 141 12.60 11.10 -1.80
N GLU A 142 12.19 11.97 -2.72
CA GLU A 142 11.32 11.57 -3.84
C GLU A 142 12.03 10.63 -4.81
N GLU A 143 13.31 10.87 -5.08
CA GLU A 143 14.09 10.08 -6.05
C GLU A 143 14.34 8.67 -5.52
N ARG A 144 14.65 8.54 -4.23
CA ARG A 144 14.92 7.27 -3.57
C ARG A 144 13.65 6.61 -3.01
N ARG A 145 12.52 7.30 -3.05
CA ARG A 145 11.27 6.90 -2.41
C ARG A 145 11.48 6.48 -0.94
N ALA A 146 12.32 7.22 -0.23
CA ALA A 146 12.67 6.98 1.15
C ALA A 146 12.09 8.07 2.07
N ALA A 147 11.69 7.68 3.27
CA ALA A 147 11.20 8.59 4.29
C ALA A 147 12.05 8.48 5.56
N TYR A 148 12.15 9.59 6.27
CA TYR A 148 12.95 9.69 7.48
C TYR A 148 12.18 10.44 8.57
N ARG A 149 12.32 9.99 9.81
CA ARG A 149 11.87 10.66 11.02
C ARG A 149 13.08 10.97 11.90
N ALA A 150 13.34 12.23 12.17
CA ALA A 150 14.51 12.68 12.94
C ALA A 150 15.86 12.10 12.44
N GLY A 151 15.99 11.90 11.13
CA GLY A 151 17.18 11.35 10.48
C GLY A 151 17.23 9.81 10.41
N GLU A 152 16.31 9.11 11.07
CA GLU A 152 16.21 7.66 11.00
C GLU A 152 15.28 7.25 9.83
N SER A 153 15.70 6.25 9.05
CA SER A 153 14.90 5.71 7.94
C SER A 153 13.63 5.05 8.45
N VAL A 154 12.51 5.35 7.78
CA VAL A 154 11.19 4.80 8.10
C VAL A 154 10.63 4.06 6.90
N GLU A 155 10.24 2.80 7.09
CA GLU A 155 9.60 2.00 6.04
C GLU A 155 8.14 2.42 5.83
N LEU A 156 7.86 2.94 4.64
CA LEU A 156 6.50 3.28 4.22
C LEU A 156 6.06 2.34 3.09
N THR A 157 4.78 1.96 3.10
CA THR A 157 4.17 1.33 1.92
C THR A 157 4.14 2.34 0.77
N MET A 158 3.89 1.85 -0.45
CA MET A 158 3.86 2.71 -1.63
C MET A 158 2.81 3.81 -1.51
N LYS A 159 1.63 3.48 -1.01
CA LYS A 159 0.52 4.45 -0.85
C LYS A 159 0.76 5.43 0.30
N GLU A 160 1.37 4.97 1.39
CA GLU A 160 1.82 5.86 2.47
C GLU A 160 2.85 6.87 1.95
N PHE A 161 3.81 6.40 1.15
CA PHE A 161 4.83 7.27 0.56
C PHE A 161 4.21 8.28 -0.41
N ASP A 162 3.36 7.83 -1.34
CA ASP A 162 2.70 8.72 -2.31
C ASP A 162 1.83 9.77 -1.61
N LEU A 163 1.13 9.38 -0.54
CA LEU A 163 0.27 10.27 0.24
C LEU A 163 1.08 11.32 0.99
N ILE A 164 2.14 10.93 1.72
CA ILE A 164 2.96 11.91 2.46
C ILE A 164 3.70 12.84 1.50
N LEU A 165 4.25 12.33 0.41
CA LEU A 165 4.93 13.13 -0.61
C LEU A 165 3.99 14.17 -1.20
N PHE A 166 2.76 13.78 -1.54
CA PHE A 166 1.75 14.70 -2.07
C PHE A 166 1.41 15.81 -1.06
N LEU A 167 1.18 15.46 0.19
CA LEU A 167 0.85 16.42 1.24
C LEU A 167 2.02 17.38 1.52
N MET A 168 3.26 16.87 1.58
CA MET A 168 4.47 17.70 1.80
C MET A 168 4.79 18.62 0.63
N LYS A 169 4.41 18.27 -0.60
CA LYS A 169 4.53 19.14 -1.78
C LYS A 169 3.50 20.27 -1.79
N ASN A 170 2.42 20.14 -1.01
CA ASN A 170 1.33 21.10 -0.96
C ASN A 170 1.01 21.51 0.49
N PRO A 171 1.99 22.05 1.23
CA PRO A 171 1.81 22.37 2.64
C PRO A 171 0.74 23.45 2.82
N GLY A 172 0.05 23.44 3.95
CA GLY A 172 -1.02 24.39 4.30
C GLY A 172 -2.35 24.18 3.54
N LYS A 173 -2.35 23.43 2.45
CA LYS A 173 -3.56 23.20 1.65
C LYS A 173 -4.35 22.00 2.15
N VAL A 174 -5.62 22.23 2.50
CA VAL A 174 -6.55 21.19 2.94
C VAL A 174 -7.11 20.45 1.73
N TYR A 175 -7.06 19.11 1.78
CA TYR A 175 -7.63 18.23 0.77
C TYR A 175 -8.71 17.34 1.38
N SER A 176 -9.82 17.19 0.67
CA SER A 176 -10.86 16.24 1.09
C SER A 176 -10.37 14.79 0.91
N ARG A 177 -11.06 13.87 1.59
CA ARG A 177 -10.76 12.43 1.47
C ARG A 177 -10.93 11.93 0.04
N GLU A 178 -11.95 12.39 -0.65
CA GLU A 178 -12.24 12.05 -2.05
C GLU A 178 -11.09 12.50 -2.95
N VAL A 179 -10.65 13.75 -2.81
CA VAL A 179 -9.55 14.30 -3.61
C VAL A 179 -8.25 13.55 -3.34
N LEU A 180 -7.93 13.23 -2.10
CA LEU A 180 -6.74 12.44 -1.76
C LEU A 180 -6.82 11.02 -2.31
N LEU A 181 -8.00 10.42 -2.28
CA LEU A 181 -8.24 9.09 -2.84
C LEU A 181 -7.98 9.11 -4.34
N ASP A 182 -8.57 10.03 -5.08
CA ASP A 182 -8.41 10.16 -6.53
C ASP A 182 -6.95 10.42 -6.92
N LEU A 183 -6.25 11.29 -6.20
CA LEU A 183 -4.88 11.67 -6.53
C LEU A 183 -3.86 10.57 -6.21
N VAL A 184 -4.04 9.83 -5.12
CA VAL A 184 -3.08 8.82 -4.65
C VAL A 184 -3.44 7.42 -5.17
N TRP A 185 -4.72 7.06 -5.25
CA TRP A 185 -5.19 5.74 -5.72
C TRP A 185 -5.65 5.74 -7.17
N GLY A 186 -6.05 6.88 -7.71
CA GLY A 186 -6.53 7.06 -9.09
C GLY A 186 -8.05 7.08 -9.20
N TYR A 187 -8.57 7.73 -10.26
CA TYR A 187 -10.02 7.89 -10.51
C TYR A 187 -10.79 6.57 -10.68
N GLU A 188 -10.12 5.49 -11.09
CA GLU A 188 -10.73 4.17 -11.25
C GLU A 188 -10.85 3.40 -9.93
N TYR A 189 -10.31 3.95 -8.84
CA TYR A 189 -10.37 3.32 -7.54
C TYR A 189 -11.79 3.40 -6.97
N GLN A 190 -12.47 2.25 -6.90
CA GLN A 190 -13.85 2.15 -6.40
C GLN A 190 -13.94 1.92 -4.87
N GLY A 191 -12.86 2.20 -4.14
CA GLY A 191 -12.80 2.03 -2.70
C GLY A 191 -13.48 3.16 -1.93
N ASP A 192 -13.59 2.96 -0.60
CA ASP A 192 -14.16 3.97 0.32
C ASP A 192 -13.10 5.02 0.67
N THR A 193 -13.53 6.25 0.90
CA THR A 193 -12.69 7.37 1.32
C THR A 193 -12.02 7.14 2.68
N ARG A 194 -12.54 6.25 3.52
CA ARG A 194 -11.91 5.80 4.78
C ARG A 194 -10.54 5.15 4.61
N THR A 195 -10.23 4.66 3.41
CA THR A 195 -8.87 4.21 3.06
C THR A 195 -7.84 5.29 3.37
N VAL A 196 -8.16 6.55 3.07
CA VAL A 196 -7.29 7.69 3.38
C VAL A 196 -7.06 7.80 4.89
N ASP A 197 -8.11 7.68 5.70
CA ASP A 197 -8.03 7.81 7.16
C ASP A 197 -7.07 6.77 7.77
N VAL A 198 -7.12 5.54 7.27
CA VAL A 198 -6.23 4.45 7.73
C VAL A 198 -4.77 4.74 7.37
N HIS A 199 -4.50 5.20 6.15
CA HIS A 199 -3.13 5.53 5.73
C HIS A 199 -2.60 6.77 6.47
N ILE A 200 -3.44 7.77 6.72
CA ILE A 200 -3.10 8.92 7.58
C ILE A 200 -2.75 8.47 9.00
N ARG A 201 -3.55 7.58 9.60
CA ARG A 201 -3.24 7.04 10.93
C ARG A 201 -1.86 6.35 10.95
N ARG A 202 -1.59 5.47 9.99
CA ARG A 202 -0.30 4.76 9.88
C ARG A 202 0.87 5.71 9.62
N LEU A 203 0.68 6.71 8.78
CA LEU A 203 1.69 7.74 8.55
C LEU A 203 2.02 8.48 9.85
N ARG A 204 1.02 8.82 10.67
CA ARG A 204 1.24 9.44 11.98
C ARG A 204 2.02 8.52 12.91
N GLU A 205 1.63 7.24 13.00
CA GLU A 205 2.32 6.23 13.82
C GLU A 205 3.81 6.09 13.42
N LYS A 206 4.12 6.27 12.14
CA LYS A 206 5.47 6.12 11.60
C LYS A 206 6.30 7.41 11.62
N LEU A 207 5.69 8.55 11.33
CA LEU A 207 6.39 9.80 11.06
C LEU A 207 6.25 10.87 12.15
N GLU A 208 5.15 10.90 12.90
CA GLU A 208 4.96 11.86 13.99
C GLU A 208 5.68 11.39 15.26
N LEU A 209 6.15 12.34 16.09
CA LEU A 209 6.71 12.02 17.39
C LEU A 209 5.62 11.63 18.40
N ASP A 210 4.47 12.27 18.31
CA ASP A 210 3.25 11.90 19.04
C ASP A 210 2.08 11.72 18.06
N PRO A 211 1.76 10.49 17.69
CA PRO A 211 0.67 10.21 16.73
C PRO A 211 -0.72 10.67 17.20
N ALA A 212 -0.93 10.79 18.52
CA ALA A 212 -2.19 11.24 19.10
C ALA A 212 -2.36 12.76 19.00
N ASN A 213 -1.24 13.50 19.02
CA ASN A 213 -1.19 14.95 18.89
C ASN A 213 -0.25 15.33 17.72
N PRO A 214 -0.66 15.06 16.47
CA PRO A 214 0.20 15.23 15.31
C PRO A 214 0.53 16.72 15.07
N GLU A 215 1.78 17.01 14.76
CA GLU A 215 2.26 18.38 14.47
C GLU A 215 2.24 18.71 12.99
N TYR A 216 2.41 17.72 12.11
CA TYR A 216 2.56 17.92 10.67
C TYR A 216 1.39 17.39 9.86
N ILE A 217 0.90 16.17 10.14
CA ILE A 217 -0.21 15.58 9.39
C ILE A 217 -1.51 15.89 10.13
N ILE A 218 -2.15 17.02 9.79
CA ILE A 218 -3.26 17.58 10.55
C ILE A 218 -4.61 17.19 9.96
N THR A 219 -5.58 16.91 10.85
CA THR A 219 -6.99 16.76 10.47
C THR A 219 -7.69 18.11 10.48
N ASN A 220 -8.28 18.48 9.36
CA ASN A 220 -9.29 19.54 9.32
C ASN A 220 -10.67 18.88 9.44
N TRP A 221 -11.27 19.00 10.64
CA TRP A 221 -12.50 18.30 10.97
C TRP A 221 -13.65 18.66 10.01
N GLY A 222 -14.33 17.62 9.52
CA GLY A 222 -15.41 17.76 8.55
C GLY A 222 -14.97 18.00 7.10
N VAL A 223 -13.68 18.23 6.84
CA VAL A 223 -13.13 18.49 5.50
C VAL A 223 -12.19 17.38 5.06
N GLY A 224 -11.04 17.21 5.74
CA GLY A 224 -10.03 16.25 5.33
C GLY A 224 -8.69 16.46 6.04
N TYR A 225 -7.60 16.46 5.27
CA TYR A 225 -6.24 16.47 5.80
C TYR A 225 -5.35 17.50 5.10
N TYR A 226 -4.33 17.96 5.80
CA TYR A 226 -3.27 18.80 5.25
C TYR A 226 -1.94 18.57 5.96
N PHE A 227 -0.85 18.97 5.32
CA PHE A 227 0.46 19.03 5.94
C PHE A 227 0.70 20.44 6.48
N ASN A 228 1.11 20.56 7.74
CA ASN A 228 1.39 21.84 8.38
C ASN A 228 2.72 22.43 7.91
N GLU A 229 2.76 23.75 7.74
CA GLU A 229 3.93 24.48 7.23
C GLU A 229 5.03 24.75 8.27
N LYS A 230 4.89 24.28 9.52
CA LYS A 230 5.85 24.55 10.60
C LYS A 230 7.28 24.19 10.25
#